data_48d612b07100b35f64892f01dc28bc49
#
_entry.id   48d612b07100b35f64892f01dc28bc49
#
_cell.length_a   1.000
_cell.length_b   1.000
_cell.length_c   1.000
_cell.angle_alpha   90.00
_cell.angle_beta   90.00
_cell.angle_gamma   90.00
#
_symmetry.space_group_name_H-M   'P 1'
#
loop_
_entity.id
_entity.type
_entity.pdbx_description
1 polymer ?
#
loop_
_entity_poly.entity_id
_entity_poly.type
_entity_poly.pdbx_seq_one_letter_code
_entity_poly.pdbx_strand_id
1 'polypeptide(L)'
;EELRVKEGKTRYDLGREKFLERVWKWKEEYGNRIVQQQKKMGVSCDWSRARFTMDEGCSKAVRETFCELYDKGLIYKGSRIINWCPHCVTALSDAEVEYVDKPGHLWYIRYPLADGSGDIVVATTRPETMMGDTGVAVNPNDEKFKHLIGKKCILPIMNREIPIVGDEYCEIGFGTGAVKMTPAHDPNDFEVGLRHNLE
;
A
#
# COMPACT_ATOMS: atom_id res chain seq x y z
N GLU A 1 16.27 12.86 -16.47
CA GLU A 1 17.00 12.17 -17.53
C GLU A 1 18.06 13.06 -18.16
N GLU A 2 17.74 14.29 -18.58
CA GLU A 2 18.71 15.22 -19.19
C GLU A 2 19.96 15.45 -18.32
N LEU A 3 19.75 15.65 -17.00
CA LEU A 3 20.84 15.83 -16.04
C LEU A 3 21.78 14.62 -16.01
N ARG A 4 21.20 13.43 -16.03
CA ARG A 4 21.95 12.18 -16.05
C ARG A 4 22.74 12.00 -17.35
N VAL A 5 22.11 12.26 -18.48
CA VAL A 5 22.71 12.08 -19.80
C VAL A 5 23.80 13.12 -20.07
N LYS A 6 23.56 14.41 -19.74
CA LYS A 6 24.51 15.48 -20.05
C LYS A 6 25.63 15.66 -19.02
N GLU A 7 25.35 15.39 -17.74
CA GLU A 7 26.29 15.69 -16.66
C GLU A 7 26.66 14.48 -15.81
N GLY A 8 26.06 13.33 -16.04
CA GLY A 8 26.27 12.14 -15.22
C GLY A 8 25.81 12.28 -13.76
N LYS A 9 24.95 13.28 -13.48
CA LYS A 9 24.47 13.59 -12.14
C LYS A 9 23.02 13.21 -11.94
N THR A 10 22.63 13.00 -10.69
CA THR A 10 21.26 12.78 -10.26
C THR A 10 20.71 14.01 -9.53
N ARG A 11 19.42 14.03 -9.24
CA ARG A 11 18.79 15.04 -8.40
C ARG A 11 19.37 15.08 -6.98
N TYR A 12 19.90 13.97 -6.50
CA TYR A 12 20.51 13.86 -5.17
C TYR A 12 21.88 14.55 -5.11
N ASP A 13 22.66 14.47 -6.19
CA ASP A 13 23.96 15.15 -6.29
C ASP A 13 23.84 16.68 -6.32
N LEU A 14 22.73 17.19 -6.84
CA LEU A 14 22.44 18.63 -6.86
C LEU A 14 21.85 19.14 -5.54
N GLY A 15 21.10 18.30 -4.83
CA GLY A 15 20.24 18.70 -3.74
C GLY A 15 18.96 19.40 -4.23
N ARG A 16 17.99 19.57 -3.31
CA ARG A 16 16.64 20.02 -3.65
C ARG A 16 16.59 21.39 -4.31
N GLU A 17 17.27 22.37 -3.74
CA GLU A 17 17.19 23.78 -4.20
C GLU A 17 17.69 23.94 -5.63
N LYS A 18 18.94 23.52 -5.90
CA LYS A 18 19.55 23.60 -7.23
C LYS A 18 18.82 22.77 -8.27
N PHE A 19 18.25 21.64 -7.85
CA PHE A 19 17.43 20.82 -8.74
C PHE A 19 16.13 21.54 -9.12
N LEU A 20 15.44 22.18 -8.17
CA LEU A 20 14.22 22.96 -8.43
C LEU A 20 14.50 24.18 -9.33
N GLU A 21 15.58 24.94 -9.08
CA GLU A 21 15.98 26.03 -9.96
C GLU A 21 16.12 25.57 -11.42
N ARG A 22 16.73 24.42 -11.62
CA ARG A 22 16.90 23.83 -12.94
C ARG A 22 15.59 23.39 -13.58
N VAL A 23 14.69 22.80 -12.79
CA VAL A 23 13.34 22.40 -13.25
C VAL A 23 12.53 23.63 -13.66
N TRP A 24 12.58 24.71 -12.90
CA TRP A 24 11.88 25.95 -13.24
C TRP A 24 12.45 26.59 -14.51
N LYS A 25 13.77 26.61 -14.69
CA LYS A 25 14.41 27.08 -15.93
C LYS A 25 13.98 26.26 -17.14
N TRP A 26 13.91 24.93 -17.01
CA TRP A 26 13.39 24.05 -18.04
C TRP A 26 11.93 24.37 -18.38
N LYS A 27 11.09 24.58 -17.36
CA LYS A 27 9.68 24.96 -17.55
C LYS A 27 9.54 26.30 -18.28
N GLU A 28 10.37 27.29 -18.01
CA GLU A 28 10.35 28.56 -18.72
C GLU A 28 10.71 28.40 -20.21
N GLU A 29 11.71 27.57 -20.50
CA GLU A 29 12.18 27.34 -21.86
C GLU A 29 11.19 26.49 -22.69
N TYR A 30 10.65 25.41 -22.11
CA TYR A 30 9.90 24.43 -22.85
C TYR A 30 8.39 24.42 -22.55
N GLY A 31 7.94 24.97 -21.43
CA GLY A 31 6.57 24.88 -20.95
C GLY A 31 5.51 25.45 -21.91
N ASN A 32 5.87 26.48 -22.67
CA ASN A 32 4.97 27.11 -23.63
C ASN A 32 5.08 26.53 -25.04
N ARG A 33 5.96 25.57 -25.30
CA ARG A 33 6.19 25.03 -26.66
C ARG A 33 4.94 24.33 -27.19
N ILE A 34 4.27 23.54 -26.36
CA ILE A 34 3.04 22.87 -26.77
C ILE A 34 1.91 23.84 -27.13
N VAL A 35 1.78 24.94 -26.39
CA VAL A 35 0.81 26.01 -26.68
C VAL A 35 1.08 26.63 -28.06
N GLN A 36 2.36 26.91 -28.37
CA GLN A 36 2.75 27.47 -29.67
C GLN A 36 2.49 26.46 -30.82
N GLN A 37 2.72 25.18 -30.60
CA GLN A 37 2.41 24.12 -31.55
C GLN A 37 0.91 24.03 -31.82
N GLN A 38 0.09 24.02 -30.78
CA GLN A 38 -1.37 23.99 -30.91
C GLN A 38 -1.92 25.22 -31.64
N LYS A 39 -1.41 26.41 -31.35
CA LYS A 39 -1.77 27.64 -32.10
C LYS A 39 -1.44 27.52 -33.60
N LYS A 40 -0.27 26.96 -33.94
CA LYS A 40 0.12 26.71 -35.34
C LYS A 40 -0.77 25.69 -36.03
N MET A 41 -1.29 24.73 -35.29
CA MET A 41 -2.25 23.74 -35.79
C MET A 41 -3.67 24.27 -35.89
N GLY A 42 -3.92 25.53 -35.54
CA GLY A 42 -5.25 26.13 -35.59
C GLY A 42 -6.22 25.67 -34.52
N VAL A 43 -5.70 25.13 -33.40
CA VAL A 43 -6.55 24.68 -32.28
C VAL A 43 -7.26 25.89 -31.65
N SER A 44 -8.60 25.80 -31.56
CA SER A 44 -9.47 26.85 -31.06
C SER A 44 -9.65 26.72 -29.53
N CYS A 45 -8.80 27.42 -28.78
CA CYS A 45 -8.86 27.54 -27.32
C CYS A 45 -8.81 28.99 -26.89
N ASP A 46 -9.36 29.29 -25.73
CA ASP A 46 -9.16 30.59 -25.06
C ASP A 46 -7.78 30.61 -24.37
N TRP A 47 -6.77 31.03 -25.09
CA TRP A 47 -5.39 31.10 -24.64
C TRP A 47 -5.15 32.10 -23.52
N SER A 48 -6.06 33.06 -23.30
CA SER A 48 -5.98 34.03 -22.20
C SER A 48 -6.21 33.34 -20.84
N ARG A 49 -6.89 32.20 -20.87
CA ARG A 49 -7.19 31.37 -19.69
C ARG A 49 -6.24 30.19 -19.51
N ALA A 50 -5.15 30.16 -20.27
CA ALA A 50 -4.13 29.12 -20.09
C ALA A 50 -3.54 29.16 -18.67
N ARG A 51 -3.50 28.00 -18.04
CA ARG A 51 -2.99 27.83 -16.66
C ARG A 51 -1.90 26.77 -16.62
N PHE A 52 -1.00 26.94 -15.69
CA PHE A 52 -0.03 25.93 -15.31
C PHE A 52 -0.44 25.34 -13.95
N THR A 53 -0.47 24.02 -13.83
CA THR A 53 -0.99 23.33 -12.64
C THR A 53 -0.26 23.68 -11.34
N MET A 54 0.97 24.20 -11.43
CA MET A 54 1.75 24.66 -10.28
C MET A 54 1.89 26.20 -10.23
N ASP A 55 1.05 26.95 -10.97
CA ASP A 55 1.01 28.40 -10.81
C ASP A 55 0.44 28.79 -9.44
N GLU A 56 0.61 30.05 -9.08
CA GLU A 56 0.21 30.57 -7.77
C GLU A 56 -1.28 30.34 -7.46
N GLY A 57 -2.17 30.60 -8.45
CA GLY A 57 -3.61 30.41 -8.27
C GLY A 57 -4.00 28.97 -8.08
N CYS A 58 -3.48 28.06 -8.92
CA CYS A 58 -3.72 26.61 -8.77
C CYS A 58 -3.13 26.08 -7.45
N SER A 59 -1.92 26.51 -7.09
CA SER A 59 -1.29 26.12 -5.82
C SER A 59 -2.07 26.62 -4.60
N LYS A 60 -2.66 27.81 -4.68
CA LYS A 60 -3.52 28.34 -3.63
C LYS A 60 -4.80 27.50 -3.51
N ALA A 61 -5.48 27.24 -4.62
CA ALA A 61 -6.71 26.45 -4.65
C ALA A 61 -6.50 25.02 -4.07
N VAL A 62 -5.39 24.37 -4.44
CA VAL A 62 -5.06 23.05 -3.90
C VAL A 62 -4.90 23.09 -2.37
N ARG A 63 -4.17 24.09 -1.84
CA ARG A 63 -3.99 24.22 -0.40
C ARG A 63 -5.28 24.52 0.34
N GLU A 64 -6.11 25.43 -0.19
CA GLU A 64 -7.41 25.75 0.41
C GLU A 64 -8.33 24.52 0.44
N THR A 65 -8.45 23.82 -0.68
CA THR A 65 -9.25 22.58 -0.75
C THR A 65 -8.73 21.51 0.23
N PHE A 66 -7.41 21.34 0.34
CA PHE A 66 -6.83 20.38 1.29
C PHE A 66 -7.19 20.75 2.74
N CYS A 67 -7.07 22.01 3.12
CA CYS A 67 -7.43 22.46 4.46
C CYS A 67 -8.93 22.27 4.75
N GLU A 68 -9.79 22.65 3.80
CA GLU A 68 -11.24 22.43 3.95
C GLU A 68 -11.63 20.96 4.13
N LEU A 69 -10.99 20.05 3.38
CA LEU A 69 -11.24 18.62 3.51
C LEU A 69 -10.77 18.08 4.86
N TYR A 70 -9.65 18.60 5.37
CA TYR A 70 -9.15 18.26 6.70
C TYR A 70 -10.10 18.77 7.80
N ASP A 71 -10.53 20.02 7.72
CA ASP A 71 -11.46 20.63 8.69
C ASP A 71 -12.83 19.92 8.71
N LYS A 72 -13.26 19.38 7.57
CA LYS A 72 -14.46 18.54 7.46
C LYS A 72 -14.25 17.08 7.92
N GLY A 73 -13.05 16.71 8.35
CA GLY A 73 -12.72 15.34 8.76
C GLY A 73 -12.70 14.30 7.64
N LEU A 74 -12.70 14.74 6.37
CA LEU A 74 -12.69 13.85 5.19
C LEU A 74 -11.29 13.34 4.84
N ILE A 75 -10.25 14.02 5.30
CA ILE A 75 -8.86 13.55 5.22
C ILE A 75 -8.26 13.47 6.61
N TYR A 76 -7.46 12.44 6.81
CA TYR A 76 -6.74 12.21 8.07
C TYR A 76 -5.38 11.55 7.78
N LYS A 77 -4.46 11.67 8.73
CA LYS A 77 -3.18 10.96 8.66
C LYS A 77 -3.34 9.55 9.20
N GLY A 78 -3.01 8.56 8.41
CA GLY A 78 -3.09 7.16 8.79
C GLY A 78 -2.02 6.33 8.10
N SER A 79 -1.84 5.09 8.60
CA SER A 79 -1.02 4.08 7.93
C SER A 79 -1.90 3.21 7.05
N ARG A 80 -1.42 2.89 5.86
CA ARG A 80 -2.08 2.00 4.89
C ARG A 80 -1.02 1.16 4.19
N ILE A 81 -1.42 -0.03 3.75
CA ILE A 81 -0.59 -0.83 2.85
C ILE A 81 -0.66 -0.17 1.47
N ILE A 82 0.51 0.02 0.86
CA ILE A 82 0.65 0.62 -0.47
C ILE A 82 1.51 -0.28 -1.36
N ASN A 83 1.29 -0.19 -2.67
CA ASN A 83 2.18 -0.79 -3.64
C ASN A 83 3.49 0.02 -3.69
N TRP A 84 4.61 -0.67 -3.59
CA TRP A 84 5.94 -0.06 -3.54
C TRP A 84 6.88 -0.65 -4.58
N CYS A 85 7.54 0.20 -5.36
CA CYS A 85 8.59 -0.22 -6.29
C CYS A 85 9.96 -0.09 -5.63
N PRO A 86 10.67 -1.19 -5.32
CA PRO A 86 12.00 -1.13 -4.71
C PRO A 86 13.08 -0.62 -5.68
N HIS A 87 12.84 -0.70 -7.00
CA HIS A 87 13.75 -0.16 -8.01
C HIS A 87 13.65 1.37 -8.12
N CYS A 88 12.43 1.89 -8.22
CA CYS A 88 12.17 3.34 -8.31
C CYS A 88 12.19 4.03 -6.93
N VAL A 89 12.12 3.26 -5.84
CA VAL A 89 12.04 3.74 -4.45
C VAL A 89 10.87 4.72 -4.29
N THR A 90 9.69 4.30 -4.77
CA THR A 90 8.47 5.12 -4.74
C THR A 90 7.23 4.26 -4.58
N ALA A 91 6.16 4.87 -4.06
CA ALA A 91 4.82 4.30 -4.10
C ALA A 91 4.30 4.25 -5.54
N LEU A 92 3.45 3.26 -5.80
CA LEU A 92 2.75 3.07 -7.08
C LEU A 92 1.26 3.23 -6.85
N SER A 93 0.56 3.80 -7.82
CA SER A 93 -0.89 3.76 -7.88
C SER A 93 -1.38 2.38 -8.34
N ASP A 94 -2.63 2.03 -8.03
CA ASP A 94 -3.21 0.75 -8.44
C ASP A 94 -3.25 0.60 -9.98
N ALA A 95 -3.38 1.73 -10.71
CA ALA A 95 -3.35 1.75 -12.16
C ALA A 95 -1.99 1.38 -12.78
N GLU A 96 -0.92 1.42 -12.00
CA GLU A 96 0.45 1.08 -12.44
C GLU A 96 0.82 -0.37 -12.08
N VAL A 97 -0.09 -1.12 -11.44
CA VAL A 97 0.16 -2.50 -10.98
C VAL A 97 -0.52 -3.48 -11.91
N GLU A 98 0.25 -4.40 -12.46
CA GLU A 98 -0.25 -5.51 -13.25
C GLU A 98 -0.08 -6.83 -12.46
N TYR A 99 -1.16 -7.62 -12.41
CA TYR A 99 -1.15 -8.93 -11.77
C TYR A 99 -0.75 -10.00 -12.78
N VAL A 100 0.20 -10.83 -12.41
CA VAL A 100 0.70 -11.93 -13.24
C VAL A 100 0.63 -13.22 -12.44
N ASP A 101 -0.08 -14.21 -12.97
CA ASP A 101 -0.16 -15.53 -12.37
C ASP A 101 1.20 -16.25 -12.42
N LYS A 102 1.63 -16.77 -11.29
CA LYS A 102 2.86 -17.56 -11.19
C LYS A 102 2.59 -18.87 -10.47
N PRO A 103 3.21 -19.98 -10.90
CA PRO A 103 3.20 -21.21 -10.14
C PRO A 103 3.76 -20.97 -8.73
N GLY A 104 3.05 -21.42 -7.72
CA GLY A 104 3.44 -21.28 -6.32
C GLY A 104 3.18 -22.54 -5.52
N HIS A 105 3.47 -22.49 -4.24
CA HIS A 105 3.23 -23.58 -3.30
C HIS A 105 2.34 -23.08 -2.17
N LEU A 106 1.54 -23.99 -1.64
CA LEU A 106 0.79 -23.77 -0.41
C LEU A 106 1.52 -24.50 0.73
N TRP A 107 1.99 -23.71 1.70
CA TRP A 107 2.75 -24.20 2.85
C TRP A 107 1.84 -24.37 4.04
N TYR A 108 1.92 -25.52 4.68
CA TYR A 108 1.15 -25.86 5.88
C TYR A 108 2.03 -25.71 7.11
N ILE A 109 1.69 -24.80 8.00
CA ILE A 109 2.48 -24.48 9.18
C ILE A 109 1.65 -24.75 10.43
N ARG A 110 2.25 -25.44 11.39
CA ARG A 110 1.63 -25.83 12.66
C ARG A 110 1.92 -24.79 13.73
N TYR A 111 0.87 -24.25 14.33
CA TYR A 111 0.94 -23.31 15.44
C TYR A 111 0.43 -24.02 16.70
N PRO A 112 1.29 -24.35 17.68
CA PRO A 112 0.86 -24.97 18.93
C PRO A 112 -0.11 -24.07 19.69
N LEU A 113 -1.14 -24.65 20.28
CA LEU A 113 -2.03 -23.90 21.19
C LEU A 113 -1.30 -23.57 22.49
N ALA A 114 -1.49 -22.37 23.00
CA ALA A 114 -0.81 -21.89 24.20
C ALA A 114 -1.19 -22.69 25.47
N ASP A 115 -2.38 -23.29 25.47
CA ASP A 115 -2.86 -24.15 26.57
C ASP A 115 -2.35 -25.61 26.49
N GLY A 116 -1.55 -25.93 25.46
CA GLY A 116 -1.01 -27.26 25.24
C GLY A 116 -2.04 -28.30 24.76
N SER A 117 -3.27 -27.89 24.43
CA SER A 117 -4.34 -28.82 24.05
C SER A 117 -4.23 -29.35 22.59
N GLY A 118 -3.25 -28.92 21.85
CA GLY A 118 -3.02 -29.35 20.45
C GLY A 118 -2.40 -28.25 19.61
N ASP A 119 -2.71 -28.28 18.31
CA ASP A 119 -2.18 -27.35 17.31
C ASP A 119 -3.29 -26.83 16.40
N ILE A 120 -3.11 -25.64 15.85
CA ILE A 120 -3.84 -25.15 14.69
C ILE A 120 -2.91 -25.11 13.48
N VAL A 121 -3.35 -25.63 12.33
CA VAL A 121 -2.56 -25.66 11.10
C VAL A 121 -3.08 -24.59 10.17
N VAL A 122 -2.24 -23.64 9.78
CA VAL A 122 -2.55 -22.61 8.78
C VAL A 122 -1.96 -22.98 7.43
N ALA A 123 -2.58 -22.53 6.34
CA ALA A 123 -2.07 -22.67 5.00
C ALA A 123 -1.72 -21.29 4.42
N THR A 124 -0.55 -21.14 3.83
CA THR A 124 -0.09 -19.87 3.28
C THR A 124 0.73 -20.06 2.01
N THR A 125 0.63 -19.13 1.09
CA THR A 125 1.51 -19.03 -0.08
C THR A 125 2.77 -18.22 0.20
N ARG A 126 2.82 -17.50 1.35
CA ARG A 126 3.89 -16.56 1.73
C ARG A 126 4.42 -16.89 3.13
N PRO A 127 5.14 -18.01 3.29
CA PRO A 127 5.63 -18.44 4.61
C PRO A 127 6.62 -17.45 5.25
N GLU A 128 7.30 -16.64 4.45
CA GLU A 128 8.25 -15.61 4.90
C GLU A 128 7.61 -14.52 5.76
N THR A 129 6.31 -14.25 5.58
CA THR A 129 5.60 -13.23 6.37
C THR A 129 5.17 -13.73 7.75
N MET A 130 5.28 -15.03 8.02
CA MET A 130 4.84 -15.66 9.27
C MET A 130 5.40 -14.99 10.52
N MET A 131 6.67 -14.57 10.49
CA MET A 131 7.32 -13.93 11.65
C MET A 131 6.64 -12.63 12.09
N GLY A 132 5.88 -12.00 11.19
CA GLY A 132 5.08 -10.80 11.44
C GLY A 132 3.61 -11.07 11.80
N ASP A 133 3.19 -12.34 11.96
CA ASP A 133 1.80 -12.65 12.27
C ASP A 133 1.40 -12.11 13.64
N THR A 134 0.20 -11.55 13.70
CA THR A 134 -0.37 -10.97 14.92
C THR A 134 -1.66 -11.68 15.35
N GLY A 135 -2.12 -12.63 14.57
CA GLY A 135 -3.28 -13.47 14.89
C GLY A 135 -3.45 -14.63 13.92
N VAL A 136 -4.40 -15.49 14.25
CA VAL A 136 -4.95 -16.53 13.36
C VAL A 136 -6.45 -16.32 13.29
N ALA A 137 -7.01 -16.25 12.09
CA ALA A 137 -8.44 -16.14 11.90
C ALA A 137 -9.05 -17.48 11.47
N VAL A 138 -10.26 -17.75 11.92
CA VAL A 138 -11.07 -18.90 11.55
C VAL A 138 -12.51 -18.47 11.35
N ASN A 139 -13.28 -19.18 10.54
CA ASN A 139 -14.69 -18.85 10.36
C ASN A 139 -15.47 -19.19 11.64
N PRO A 140 -16.27 -18.29 12.20
CA PRO A 140 -17.04 -18.53 13.41
C PRO A 140 -18.12 -19.62 13.24
N ASN A 141 -18.51 -19.93 12.00
CA ASN A 141 -19.48 -20.96 11.65
C ASN A 141 -18.81 -22.31 11.32
N ASP A 142 -17.45 -22.38 11.35
CA ASP A 142 -16.75 -23.64 11.13
C ASP A 142 -16.72 -24.47 12.44
N GLU A 143 -17.49 -25.58 12.45
CA GLU A 143 -17.55 -26.49 13.58
C GLU A 143 -16.18 -27.04 14.01
N LYS A 144 -15.23 -27.11 13.06
CA LYS A 144 -13.87 -27.61 13.31
C LYS A 144 -13.07 -26.66 14.19
N PHE A 145 -13.26 -25.36 14.08
CA PHE A 145 -12.39 -24.36 14.70
C PHE A 145 -13.10 -23.39 15.64
N LYS A 146 -14.44 -23.30 15.61
CA LYS A 146 -15.18 -22.34 16.43
C LYS A 146 -14.85 -22.43 17.93
N HIS A 147 -14.50 -23.63 18.44
CA HIS A 147 -14.14 -23.85 19.84
C HIS A 147 -12.75 -23.28 20.21
N LEU A 148 -11.96 -22.85 19.22
CA LEU A 148 -10.65 -22.23 19.40
C LEU A 148 -10.72 -20.71 19.44
N ILE A 149 -11.84 -20.10 19.03
CA ILE A 149 -12.00 -18.64 19.05
C ILE A 149 -11.86 -18.12 20.46
N GLY A 150 -11.02 -17.09 20.64
CA GLY A 150 -10.68 -16.51 21.93
C GLY A 150 -9.51 -17.19 22.66
N LYS A 151 -9.07 -18.35 22.17
CA LYS A 151 -7.81 -18.96 22.63
C LYS A 151 -6.60 -18.29 21.99
N LYS A 152 -5.41 -18.69 22.42
CA LYS A 152 -4.14 -18.23 21.86
C LYS A 152 -3.35 -19.40 21.28
N CYS A 153 -2.53 -19.12 20.28
CA CYS A 153 -1.53 -20.04 19.77
C CYS A 153 -0.14 -19.40 19.85
N ILE A 154 0.88 -20.24 19.78
CA ILE A 154 2.27 -19.83 19.80
C ILE A 154 2.75 -19.66 18.35
N LEU A 155 3.21 -18.47 18.01
CA LEU A 155 3.83 -18.20 16.72
C LEU A 155 5.17 -18.95 16.63
N PRO A 156 5.34 -19.88 15.69
CA PRO A 156 6.58 -20.63 15.54
C PRO A 156 7.78 -19.71 15.34
N ILE A 157 8.96 -20.15 15.76
CA ILE A 157 10.24 -19.40 15.69
C ILE A 157 10.28 -18.20 16.66
N MET A 158 9.22 -17.37 16.65
CA MET A 158 9.15 -16.14 17.44
C MET A 158 8.77 -16.40 18.91
N ASN A 159 8.17 -17.56 19.19
CA ASN A 159 7.67 -17.95 20.54
C ASN A 159 6.76 -16.90 21.18
N ARG A 160 5.99 -16.19 20.37
CA ARG A 160 5.05 -15.16 20.78
C ARG A 160 3.64 -15.73 20.79
N GLU A 161 2.86 -15.43 21.84
CA GLU A 161 1.44 -15.73 21.86
C GLU A 161 0.67 -14.77 20.97
N ILE A 162 -0.17 -15.31 20.09
CA ILE A 162 -1.07 -14.55 19.23
C ILE A 162 -2.50 -15.09 19.39
N PRO A 163 -3.54 -14.24 19.30
CA PRO A 163 -4.93 -14.65 19.45
C PRO A 163 -5.46 -15.41 18.25
N ILE A 164 -6.45 -16.27 18.52
CA ILE A 164 -7.30 -16.88 17.49
C ILE A 164 -8.62 -16.12 17.47
N VAL A 165 -8.96 -15.52 16.34
CA VAL A 165 -10.14 -14.66 16.15
C VAL A 165 -11.15 -15.30 15.20
N GLY A 166 -12.44 -15.01 15.39
CA GLY A 166 -13.48 -15.46 14.48
C GLY A 166 -13.80 -14.38 13.44
N ASP A 167 -13.61 -14.66 12.16
CA ASP A 167 -13.94 -13.72 11.09
C ASP A 167 -14.49 -14.47 9.86
N GLU A 168 -15.59 -13.97 9.31
CA GLU A 168 -16.24 -14.53 8.12
C GLU A 168 -15.42 -14.43 6.84
N TYR A 169 -14.35 -13.65 6.87
CA TYR A 169 -13.35 -13.60 5.80
C TYR A 169 -12.75 -14.99 5.50
N CYS A 170 -12.65 -15.84 6.51
CA CYS A 170 -12.11 -17.20 6.35
C CYS A 170 -13.13 -18.11 5.68
N GLU A 171 -12.83 -18.59 4.47
CA GLU A 171 -13.70 -19.53 3.75
C GLU A 171 -13.62 -20.93 4.33
N ILE A 172 -14.78 -21.51 4.68
CA ILE A 172 -14.87 -22.90 5.15
C ILE A 172 -14.50 -23.85 4.00
N GLY A 173 -13.52 -24.71 4.25
CA GLY A 173 -13.07 -25.72 3.27
C GLY A 173 -11.97 -25.25 2.32
N PHE A 174 -11.56 -23.98 2.38
CA PHE A 174 -10.39 -23.50 1.65
C PHE A 174 -9.10 -23.70 2.49
N GLY A 175 -8.08 -24.31 1.89
CA GLY A 175 -6.82 -24.62 2.57
C GLY A 175 -7.06 -25.52 3.80
N THR A 176 -6.75 -24.98 5.00
CA THR A 176 -7.04 -25.66 6.27
C THR A 176 -8.33 -25.15 6.93
N GLY A 177 -8.89 -24.03 6.46
CA GLY A 177 -9.95 -23.28 7.12
C GLY A 177 -9.44 -22.28 8.16
N ALA A 178 -8.13 -22.30 8.46
CA ALA A 178 -7.48 -21.35 9.35
C ALA A 178 -6.47 -20.52 8.57
N VAL A 179 -6.53 -19.19 8.73
CA VAL A 179 -5.71 -18.22 8.00
C VAL A 179 -4.83 -17.45 8.99
N LYS A 180 -3.53 -17.40 8.72
CA LYS A 180 -2.63 -16.55 9.48
C LYS A 180 -2.90 -15.07 9.14
N MET A 181 -2.82 -14.19 10.11
CA MET A 181 -3.08 -12.77 9.95
C MET A 181 -1.79 -11.96 10.08
N THR A 182 -1.41 -11.32 8.98
CA THR A 182 -0.25 -10.42 8.92
C THR A 182 -0.69 -9.04 8.41
N PRO A 183 -1.33 -8.21 9.23
CA PRO A 183 -1.94 -6.93 8.82
C PRO A 183 -0.96 -5.98 8.12
N ALA A 184 0.33 -6.06 8.45
CA ALA A 184 1.36 -5.23 7.83
C ALA A 184 1.77 -5.66 6.39
N HIS A 185 1.33 -6.84 5.90
CA HIS A 185 1.79 -7.41 4.63
C HIS A 185 0.67 -7.79 3.66
N ASP A 186 -0.57 -7.77 4.09
CA ASP A 186 -1.72 -8.11 3.24
C ASP A 186 -2.90 -7.16 3.50
N PRO A 187 -3.49 -6.56 2.44
CA PRO A 187 -4.62 -5.64 2.59
C PRO A 187 -5.86 -6.26 3.24
N ASN A 188 -6.14 -7.54 2.97
CA ASN A 188 -7.27 -8.22 3.57
C ASN A 188 -7.02 -8.53 5.05
N ASP A 189 -5.81 -8.97 5.39
CA ASP A 189 -5.38 -9.18 6.77
C ASP A 189 -5.41 -7.85 7.55
N PHE A 190 -5.09 -6.73 6.89
CA PHE A 190 -5.18 -5.40 7.48
C PHE A 190 -6.62 -5.06 7.90
N GLU A 191 -7.61 -5.33 7.05
CA GLU A 191 -9.03 -5.09 7.37
C GLU A 191 -9.52 -6.01 8.49
N VAL A 192 -9.11 -7.28 8.50
CA VAL A 192 -9.38 -8.20 9.63
C VAL A 192 -8.70 -7.69 10.90
N GLY A 193 -7.45 -7.23 10.78
CA GLY A 193 -6.69 -6.64 11.87
C GLY A 193 -7.41 -5.45 12.52
N LEU A 194 -7.96 -4.54 11.73
CA LEU A 194 -8.74 -3.40 12.22
C LEU A 194 -10.00 -3.86 13.00
N ARG A 195 -10.73 -4.86 12.48
CA ARG A 195 -11.95 -5.37 13.14
C ARG A 195 -11.67 -6.03 14.48
N HIS A 196 -10.53 -6.69 14.59
CA HIS A 196 -10.16 -7.48 15.78
C HIS A 196 -9.07 -6.84 16.63
N ASN A 197 -8.67 -5.60 16.31
CA ASN A 197 -7.61 -4.86 17.00
C ASN A 197 -6.30 -5.65 17.08
N LEU A 198 -5.91 -6.31 15.97
CA LEU A 198 -4.60 -6.94 15.82
C LEU A 198 -3.54 -5.88 15.48
N GLU A 199 -2.29 -6.11 15.90
CA GLU A 199 -1.17 -5.20 15.61
C GLU A 199 -0.80 -5.21 14.11
#